data_03d9fafb67d5f84d06e166684f02f472
#
_entry.id   03d9fafb67d5f84d06e166684f02f472
#
_cell.length_a   1.000
_cell.length_b   1.000
_cell.length_c   1.000
_cell.angle_alpha   90.00
_cell.angle_beta   90.00
_cell.angle_gamma   90.00
#
_symmetry.space_group_name_H-M   'P 1'
#
loop_
_entity.id
_entity.type
_entity.pdbx_description
1 polymer ?
#
loop_
_entity_poly.entity_id
_entity_poly.type
_entity_poly.pdbx_seq_one_letter_code
_entity_poly.pdbx_strand_id
1 'polypeptide(L)'
;MTEPLTSAPILETERLILRGPVRSDLSEFTRFVTSSPRMKAQEETVSSEDAWFHFLTGIGHWQWHGFGFFTLISRGGHIPLGRVGLLKHANWPEVELAWHLFEGAEGNGYATEAAQEIRSWAYQSHGLNQLVSYIHHGNRRSQAVAKRLGAETDGSRADHEPDAEIWRHLAVK
;
A
#
# COMPACT_ATOMS: atom_id res chain seq x y z
N MET A 1 -17.97 17.44 -1.36
CA MET A 1 -17.48 16.04 -1.46
C MET A 1 -16.59 15.96 -2.69
N THR A 2 -15.37 15.53 -2.54
CA THR A 2 -14.47 15.30 -3.69
C THR A 2 -14.91 14.04 -4.41
N GLU A 3 -15.12 14.14 -5.70
CA GLU A 3 -15.54 13.03 -6.55
C GLU A 3 -14.49 11.93 -6.57
N PRO A 4 -14.86 10.64 -6.38
CA PRO A 4 -13.92 9.54 -6.42
C PRO A 4 -13.27 9.44 -7.81
N LEU A 5 -11.96 9.25 -7.87
CA LEU A 5 -11.20 9.08 -9.11
C LEU A 5 -11.16 7.61 -9.59
N THR A 6 -11.69 6.70 -8.80
CA THR A 6 -11.66 5.26 -9.07
C THR A 6 -12.97 4.60 -8.68
N SER A 7 -13.17 3.35 -9.12
CA SER A 7 -14.25 2.47 -8.68
C SER A 7 -13.96 1.73 -7.37
N ALA A 8 -12.95 2.16 -6.61
CA ALA A 8 -12.60 1.54 -5.34
C ALA A 8 -13.78 1.58 -4.36
N PRO A 9 -14.11 0.47 -3.70
CA PRO A 9 -15.12 0.47 -2.64
C PRO A 9 -14.60 1.26 -1.43
N ILE A 10 -15.52 1.61 -0.54
CA ILE A 10 -15.16 2.08 0.80
C ILE A 10 -15.13 0.87 1.70
N LEU A 11 -13.98 0.61 2.35
CA LEU A 11 -13.84 -0.40 3.37
C LEU A 11 -13.68 0.31 4.73
N GLU A 12 -14.23 -0.30 5.77
CA GLU A 12 -14.21 0.28 7.10
C GLU A 12 -13.66 -0.72 8.11
N THR A 13 -12.77 -0.24 8.98
CA THR A 13 -12.26 -0.99 10.11
C THR A 13 -12.69 -0.32 11.43
N GLU A 14 -12.20 -0.81 12.55
CA GLU A 14 -12.49 -0.18 13.85
C GLU A 14 -12.09 1.29 13.90
N ARG A 15 -10.91 1.66 13.33
CA ARG A 15 -10.33 2.99 13.45
C ARG A 15 -10.18 3.73 12.12
N LEU A 16 -10.31 3.03 10.98
CA LEU A 16 -9.98 3.56 9.68
C LEU A 16 -11.17 3.50 8.71
N ILE A 17 -11.13 4.42 7.75
CA ILE A 17 -11.86 4.39 6.50
C ILE A 17 -10.82 4.23 5.39
N LEU A 18 -10.97 3.21 4.55
CA LEU A 18 -10.14 2.94 3.39
C LEU A 18 -10.96 3.27 2.16
N ARG A 19 -10.52 4.23 1.37
CA ARG A 19 -11.22 4.66 0.14
C ARG A 19 -10.27 4.78 -1.03
N GLY A 20 -10.81 4.83 -2.22
CA GLY A 20 -10.03 5.18 -3.40
C GLY A 20 -9.39 6.57 -3.28
N PRO A 21 -8.30 6.82 -4.02
CA PRO A 21 -7.65 8.12 -4.05
C PRO A 21 -8.62 9.20 -4.58
N VAL A 22 -8.50 10.40 -4.03
CA VAL A 22 -9.19 11.60 -4.51
C VAL A 22 -8.15 12.69 -4.81
N ARG A 23 -8.53 13.71 -5.58
CA ARG A 23 -7.62 14.75 -6.06
C ARG A 23 -6.84 15.45 -4.94
N SER A 24 -7.48 15.69 -3.81
CA SER A 24 -6.86 16.34 -2.65
C SER A 24 -5.76 15.51 -1.97
N ASP A 25 -5.71 14.19 -2.19
CA ASP A 25 -4.67 13.33 -1.59
C ASP A 25 -3.29 13.55 -2.21
N LEU A 26 -3.24 14.12 -3.42
CA LEU A 26 -1.98 14.36 -4.14
C LEU A 26 -0.99 15.19 -3.34
N SER A 27 -1.45 16.20 -2.61
CA SER A 27 -0.57 17.08 -1.83
C SER A 27 0.16 16.32 -0.71
N GLU A 28 -0.57 15.50 0.05
CA GLU A 28 0.01 14.69 1.12
C GLU A 28 0.90 13.57 0.56
N PHE A 29 0.47 12.94 -0.53
CA PHE A 29 1.29 11.94 -1.21
C PHE A 29 2.61 12.55 -1.74
N THR A 30 2.54 13.71 -2.41
CA THR A 30 3.73 14.42 -2.89
C THR A 30 4.66 14.74 -1.74
N ARG A 31 4.14 15.31 -0.65
CA ARG A 31 4.94 15.61 0.54
C ARG A 31 5.64 14.38 1.09
N PHE A 32 4.93 13.25 1.16
CA PHE A 32 5.51 11.99 1.64
C PHE A 32 6.67 11.53 0.75
N VAL A 33 6.48 11.42 -0.57
CA VAL A 33 7.51 10.85 -1.45
C VAL A 33 8.70 11.77 -1.67
N THR A 34 8.52 13.10 -1.61
CA THR A 34 9.60 14.07 -1.83
C THR A 34 10.35 14.46 -0.56
N SER A 35 9.72 14.37 0.61
CA SER A 35 10.25 14.97 1.84
C SER A 35 10.49 13.98 2.96
N SER A 36 9.87 12.80 2.95
CA SER A 36 10.04 11.81 4.02
C SER A 36 11.48 11.32 4.11
N PRO A 37 12.09 11.35 5.29
CA PRO A 37 13.43 10.78 5.49
C PRO A 37 13.52 9.30 5.09
N ARG A 38 12.42 8.56 5.18
CA ARG A 38 12.33 7.14 4.80
C ARG A 38 12.42 6.94 3.30
N MET A 39 11.77 7.80 2.53
CA MET A 39 11.85 7.76 1.06
C MET A 39 13.23 8.19 0.59
N LYS A 40 13.83 9.21 1.23
CA LYS A 40 15.19 9.64 0.95
C LYS A 40 16.26 8.59 1.26
N ALA A 41 16.03 7.74 2.26
CA ALA A 41 16.94 6.65 2.59
C ALA A 41 16.96 5.51 1.56
N GLN A 42 16.02 5.49 0.63
CA GLN A 42 15.97 4.55 -0.50
C GLN A 42 16.72 5.07 -1.75
N GLU A 43 17.52 6.14 -1.60
CA GLU A 43 18.40 6.75 -2.62
C GLU A 43 17.69 7.34 -3.86
N GLU A 44 16.37 7.28 -3.96
CA GLU A 44 15.63 7.90 -5.05
C GLU A 44 15.15 9.30 -4.66
N THR A 45 15.67 10.30 -5.33
CA THR A 45 15.13 11.66 -5.24
C THR A 45 13.90 11.75 -6.14
N VAL A 46 12.74 11.56 -5.55
CA VAL A 46 11.46 11.70 -6.25
C VAL A 46 11.12 13.19 -6.37
N SER A 47 10.96 13.70 -7.60
CA SER A 47 10.48 15.06 -7.83
C SER A 47 8.97 15.18 -7.62
N SER A 48 8.45 16.42 -7.54
CA SER A 48 7.00 16.64 -7.48
C SER A 48 6.30 16.19 -8.77
N GLU A 49 6.99 16.22 -9.90
CA GLU A 49 6.47 15.74 -11.18
C GLU A 49 6.39 14.21 -11.18
N ASP A 50 7.42 13.51 -10.69
CA ASP A 50 7.38 12.06 -10.53
C ASP A 50 6.28 11.63 -9.57
N ALA A 51 6.09 12.37 -8.46
CA ALA A 51 5.01 12.12 -7.52
C ALA A 51 3.64 12.22 -8.19
N TRP A 52 3.45 13.22 -9.07
CA TRP A 52 2.23 13.37 -9.84
C TRP A 52 2.01 12.18 -10.80
N PHE A 53 3.04 11.77 -11.53
CA PHE A 53 2.97 10.58 -12.40
C PHE A 53 2.66 9.31 -11.61
N HIS A 54 3.32 9.09 -10.48
CA HIS A 54 3.07 7.92 -9.63
C HIS A 54 1.64 7.91 -9.07
N PHE A 55 1.12 9.08 -8.72
CA PHE A 55 -0.27 9.20 -8.25
C PHE A 55 -1.28 8.84 -9.33
N LEU A 56 -1.09 9.37 -10.56
CA LEU A 56 -1.93 9.03 -11.71
C LEU A 56 -1.81 7.56 -12.12
N THR A 57 -0.61 6.99 -12.07
CA THR A 57 -0.39 5.56 -12.31
C THR A 57 -1.21 4.72 -11.32
N GLY A 58 -1.28 5.12 -10.05
CA GLY A 58 -2.12 4.46 -9.05
C GLY A 58 -3.61 4.49 -9.37
N ILE A 59 -4.11 5.60 -9.95
CA ILE A 59 -5.49 5.70 -10.43
C ILE A 59 -5.71 4.78 -11.64
N GLY A 60 -4.78 4.79 -12.61
CA GLY A 60 -4.81 3.91 -13.78
C GLY A 60 -4.77 2.44 -13.39
N HIS A 61 -4.00 2.08 -12.37
CA HIS A 61 -3.92 0.73 -11.84
C HIS A 61 -5.29 0.21 -11.35
N TRP A 62 -6.07 1.03 -10.66
CA TRP A 62 -7.43 0.73 -10.26
C TRP A 62 -8.34 0.44 -11.45
N GLN A 63 -8.24 1.26 -12.51
CA GLN A 63 -9.05 1.08 -13.72
C GLN A 63 -8.66 -0.19 -14.48
N TRP A 64 -7.38 -0.54 -14.48
CA TRP A 64 -6.88 -1.71 -15.20
C TRP A 64 -7.15 -3.03 -14.48
N HIS A 65 -6.93 -3.08 -13.17
CA HIS A 65 -6.98 -4.32 -12.39
C HIS A 65 -8.25 -4.49 -11.54
N GLY A 66 -9.01 -3.44 -11.29
CA GLY A 66 -10.13 -3.45 -10.34
C GLY A 66 -9.66 -3.43 -8.87
N PHE A 67 -8.35 -3.30 -8.63
CA PHE A 67 -7.76 -3.12 -7.32
C PHE A 67 -6.55 -2.18 -7.39
N GLY A 68 -6.10 -1.67 -6.25
CA GLY A 68 -4.99 -0.73 -6.15
C GLY A 68 -4.77 -0.27 -4.72
N PHE A 69 -4.08 0.85 -4.55
CA PHE A 69 -3.93 1.48 -3.25
C PHE A 69 -5.22 2.16 -2.79
N PHE A 70 -5.64 1.86 -1.57
CA PHE A 70 -6.59 2.67 -0.83
C PHE A 70 -5.86 3.77 -0.07
N THR A 71 -6.45 4.93 0.01
CA THR A 71 -6.05 5.99 0.95
C THR A 71 -6.67 5.70 2.30
N LEU A 72 -5.85 5.76 3.36
CA LEU A 72 -6.27 5.56 4.74
C LEU A 72 -6.63 6.89 5.39
N ILE A 73 -7.79 6.94 6.05
CA ILE A 73 -8.23 8.08 6.85
C ILE A 73 -8.70 7.54 8.21
N SER A 74 -8.37 8.22 9.32
CA SER A 74 -8.97 7.88 10.61
C SER A 74 -10.46 8.20 10.63
N ARG A 75 -11.26 7.42 11.35
CA ARG A 75 -12.68 7.75 11.56
C ARG A 75 -12.80 9.14 12.18
N GLY A 76 -13.61 9.99 11.55
CA GLY A 76 -13.75 11.40 11.93
C GLY A 76 -12.62 12.34 11.50
N GLY A 77 -11.57 11.82 10.85
CA GLY A 77 -10.49 12.61 10.26
C GLY A 77 -10.73 12.93 8.79
N HIS A 78 -9.90 13.82 8.25
CA HIS A 78 -9.94 14.21 6.83
C HIS A 78 -8.56 14.16 6.16
N ILE A 79 -7.49 14.04 6.96
CA ILE A 79 -6.10 14.03 6.47
C ILE A 79 -5.70 12.58 6.18
N PRO A 80 -5.14 12.29 5.00
CA PRO A 80 -4.60 10.97 4.70
C PRO A 80 -3.49 10.55 5.65
N LEU A 81 -3.61 9.36 6.22
CA LEU A 81 -2.62 8.74 7.10
C LEU A 81 -1.60 7.89 6.33
N GLY A 82 -1.90 7.59 5.08
CA GLY A 82 -1.09 6.72 4.24
C GLY A 82 -1.91 6.03 3.17
N ARG A 83 -1.31 5.02 2.57
CA ARG A 83 -1.97 4.16 1.59
C ARG A 83 -1.59 2.70 1.83
N VAL A 84 -2.54 1.80 1.67
CA VAL A 84 -2.34 0.34 1.71
C VAL A 84 -3.14 -0.25 0.56
N GLY A 85 -2.63 -1.27 -0.11
CA GLY A 85 -3.36 -1.84 -1.23
C GLY A 85 -2.65 -2.94 -1.95
N LEU A 86 -3.20 -3.28 -3.11
CA LEU A 86 -2.71 -4.35 -3.96
C LEU A 86 -2.06 -3.77 -5.21
N LEU A 87 -0.90 -4.32 -5.57
CA LEU A 87 -0.17 -3.93 -6.77
C LEU A 87 0.12 -5.17 -7.64
N LYS A 88 0.07 -4.96 -8.95
CA LYS A 88 0.48 -5.95 -9.94
C LYS A 88 1.01 -5.22 -11.16
N HIS A 89 2.31 -5.07 -11.26
CA HIS A 89 2.94 -4.54 -12.47
C HIS A 89 3.12 -5.64 -13.54
N ALA A 90 3.33 -5.24 -14.79
CA ALA A 90 3.35 -6.15 -15.94
C ALA A 90 4.32 -7.32 -15.80
N ASN A 91 5.50 -7.09 -15.21
CA ASN A 91 6.55 -8.08 -15.06
C ASN A 91 6.57 -8.77 -13.68
N TRP A 92 5.62 -8.47 -12.81
CA TRP A 92 5.58 -9.12 -11.51
C TRP A 92 4.87 -10.45 -11.58
N PRO A 93 5.42 -11.53 -11.00
CA PRO A 93 4.77 -12.83 -11.03
C PRO A 93 3.51 -12.90 -10.16
N GLU A 94 3.50 -12.17 -9.05
CA GLU A 94 2.47 -12.28 -8.00
C GLU A 94 1.87 -10.90 -7.66
N VAL A 95 0.69 -10.90 -7.03
CA VAL A 95 0.05 -9.67 -6.54
C VAL A 95 0.69 -9.28 -5.21
N GLU A 96 1.19 -8.06 -5.13
CA GLU A 96 1.76 -7.51 -3.91
C GLU A 96 0.69 -6.87 -3.03
N LEU A 97 0.78 -7.13 -1.72
CA LEU A 97 0.16 -6.34 -0.67
C LEU A 97 1.20 -5.35 -0.13
N ALA A 98 0.99 -4.07 -0.41
CA ALA A 98 1.93 -3.00 -0.08
C ALA A 98 1.32 -1.95 0.86
N TRP A 99 2.18 -1.28 1.64
CA TRP A 99 1.77 -0.22 2.58
C TRP A 99 2.80 0.89 2.67
N HIS A 100 2.29 2.13 2.74
CA HIS A 100 3.05 3.33 3.02
C HIS A 100 2.27 4.17 4.04
N LEU A 101 2.78 4.33 5.24
CA LEU A 101 2.21 5.29 6.18
C LEU A 101 2.92 6.64 6.04
N PHE A 102 2.16 7.71 6.04
CA PHE A 102 2.69 9.06 5.95
C PHE A 102 3.30 9.49 7.28
N GLU A 103 4.04 10.60 7.28
CA GLU A 103 4.75 11.07 8.46
C GLU A 103 3.80 11.29 9.65
N GLY A 104 4.17 10.74 10.80
CA GLY A 104 3.37 10.82 12.04
C GLY A 104 2.25 9.78 12.17
N ALA A 105 1.97 8.98 11.15
CA ALA A 105 0.95 7.92 11.22
C ALA A 105 1.51 6.56 11.65
N GLU A 106 2.83 6.41 11.71
CA GLU A 106 3.47 5.14 12.06
C GLU A 106 3.36 4.81 13.55
N GLY A 107 3.59 3.55 13.88
CA GLY A 107 3.57 3.05 15.26
C GLY A 107 2.18 2.83 15.85
N ASN A 108 1.12 3.22 15.14
CA ASN A 108 -0.27 3.10 15.60
C ASN A 108 -0.96 1.79 15.18
N GLY A 109 -0.28 0.92 14.43
CA GLY A 109 -0.85 -0.33 13.94
C GLY A 109 -1.75 -0.20 12.70
N TYR A 110 -1.90 0.99 12.13
CA TYR A 110 -2.79 1.25 11.00
C TYR A 110 -2.48 0.42 9.75
N ALA A 111 -1.19 0.21 9.43
CA ALA A 111 -0.82 -0.64 8.29
C ALA A 111 -1.30 -2.08 8.46
N THR A 112 -1.16 -2.65 9.65
CA THR A 112 -1.62 -4.02 9.96
C THR A 112 -3.13 -4.13 9.86
N GLU A 113 -3.86 -3.18 10.48
CA GLU A 113 -5.33 -3.15 10.48
C GLU A 113 -5.89 -3.02 9.07
N ALA A 114 -5.38 -2.07 8.29
CA ALA A 114 -5.80 -1.86 6.91
C ALA A 114 -5.46 -3.07 6.01
N ALA A 115 -4.27 -3.65 6.15
CA ALA A 115 -3.85 -4.78 5.35
C ALA A 115 -4.67 -6.04 5.63
N GLN A 116 -5.11 -6.26 6.87
CA GLN A 116 -6.02 -7.35 7.21
C GLN A 116 -7.35 -7.21 6.48
N GLU A 117 -7.95 -6.03 6.51
CA GLU A 117 -9.22 -5.75 5.82
C GLU A 117 -9.08 -5.89 4.31
N ILE A 118 -8.01 -5.34 3.72
CA ILE A 118 -7.74 -5.45 2.29
C ILE A 118 -7.54 -6.91 1.86
N ARG A 119 -6.87 -7.74 2.65
CA ARG A 119 -6.73 -9.17 2.36
C ARG A 119 -8.08 -9.87 2.32
N SER A 120 -8.96 -9.60 3.28
CA SER A 120 -10.31 -10.14 3.32
C SER A 120 -11.12 -9.71 2.10
N TRP A 121 -11.09 -8.44 1.77
CA TRP A 121 -11.72 -7.89 0.58
C TRP A 121 -11.14 -8.49 -0.71
N ALA A 122 -9.83 -8.59 -0.84
CA ALA A 122 -9.15 -9.18 -2.00
C ALA A 122 -9.60 -10.62 -2.26
N TYR A 123 -9.72 -11.40 -1.21
CA TYR A 123 -10.23 -12.78 -1.31
C TYR A 123 -11.70 -12.82 -1.72
N GLN A 124 -12.56 -12.05 -1.05
CA GLN A 124 -14.00 -12.06 -1.28
C GLN A 124 -14.40 -11.50 -2.66
N SER A 125 -13.73 -10.44 -3.10
CA SER A 125 -14.10 -9.72 -4.32
C SER A 125 -13.34 -10.17 -5.57
N HIS A 126 -12.12 -10.72 -5.41
CA HIS A 126 -11.25 -11.07 -6.52
C HIS A 126 -10.72 -12.53 -6.46
N GLY A 127 -11.04 -13.30 -5.41
CA GLY A 127 -10.50 -14.65 -5.22
C GLY A 127 -8.98 -14.67 -4.95
N LEU A 128 -8.39 -13.55 -4.61
CA LEU A 128 -6.95 -13.41 -4.36
C LEU A 128 -6.63 -13.90 -2.95
N ASN A 129 -6.17 -15.13 -2.82
CA ASN A 129 -5.81 -15.74 -1.55
C ASN A 129 -4.29 -15.93 -1.36
N GLN A 130 -3.52 -15.70 -2.41
CA GLN A 130 -2.05 -15.76 -2.38
C GLN A 130 -1.51 -14.37 -2.70
N LEU A 131 -1.03 -13.70 -1.68
CA LEU A 131 -0.43 -12.38 -1.79
C LEU A 131 1.00 -12.42 -1.28
N VAL A 132 1.85 -11.58 -1.83
CA VAL A 132 3.22 -11.37 -1.35
C VAL A 132 3.42 -9.94 -0.93
N SER A 133 4.47 -9.67 -0.15
CA SER A 133 5.02 -8.33 0.03
C SER A 133 6.51 -8.38 -0.30
N TYR A 134 6.95 -7.48 -1.15
CA TYR A 134 8.37 -7.32 -1.46
C TYR A 134 8.97 -6.33 -0.46
N ILE A 135 9.82 -6.83 0.45
CA ILE A 135 10.32 -6.02 1.55
C ILE A 135 11.84 -6.00 1.52
N HIS A 136 12.41 -4.82 1.35
CA HIS A 136 13.86 -4.60 1.42
C HIS A 136 14.42 -5.17 2.73
N HIS A 137 15.55 -5.90 2.66
CA HIS A 137 16.14 -6.60 3.80
C HIS A 137 16.46 -5.70 4.99
N GLY A 138 16.74 -4.40 4.76
CA GLY A 138 16.96 -3.39 5.81
C GLY A 138 15.69 -2.80 6.41
N ASN A 139 14.50 -3.02 5.80
CA ASN A 139 13.25 -2.41 6.23
C ASN A 139 12.58 -3.18 7.38
N ARG A 140 13.16 -3.06 8.59
CA ARG A 140 12.68 -3.73 9.80
C ARG A 140 11.23 -3.39 10.16
N ARG A 141 10.77 -2.18 9.83
CA ARG A 141 9.40 -1.74 10.12
C ARG A 141 8.39 -2.51 9.27
N SER A 142 8.62 -2.61 7.97
CA SER A 142 7.76 -3.41 7.08
C SER A 142 7.81 -4.90 7.39
N GLN A 143 8.98 -5.45 7.72
CA GLN A 143 9.11 -6.84 8.19
C GLN A 143 8.27 -7.11 9.45
N ALA A 144 8.20 -6.15 10.38
CA ALA A 144 7.37 -6.27 11.57
C ALA A 144 5.86 -6.27 11.25
N VAL A 145 5.43 -5.48 10.25
CA VAL A 145 4.05 -5.52 9.76
C VAL A 145 3.76 -6.86 9.11
N ALA A 146 4.61 -7.35 8.19
CA ALA A 146 4.47 -8.64 7.54
C ALA A 146 4.32 -9.80 8.55
N LYS A 147 5.19 -9.82 9.57
CA LYS A 147 5.11 -10.82 10.67
C LYS A 147 3.80 -10.77 11.45
N ARG A 148 3.28 -9.56 11.77
CA ARG A 148 1.97 -9.42 12.44
C ARG A 148 0.81 -9.89 11.57
N LEU A 149 0.96 -9.81 10.25
CA LEU A 149 0.00 -10.35 9.28
C LEU A 149 0.13 -11.86 9.07
N GLY A 150 1.09 -12.50 9.75
CA GLY A 150 1.37 -13.94 9.60
C GLY A 150 2.11 -14.29 8.30
N ALA A 151 2.74 -13.31 7.66
CA ALA A 151 3.56 -13.59 6.47
C ALA A 151 4.91 -14.21 6.86
N GLU A 152 5.36 -15.13 6.01
CA GLU A 152 6.63 -15.85 6.17
C GLU A 152 7.53 -15.60 4.96
N THR A 153 8.84 -15.69 5.16
CA THR A 153 9.84 -15.63 4.10
C THR A 153 10.82 -16.77 4.24
N ASP A 154 11.26 -17.32 3.12
CA ASP A 154 12.34 -18.29 3.02
C ASP A 154 13.68 -17.64 2.59
N GLY A 155 13.69 -16.29 2.49
CA GLY A 155 14.83 -15.50 2.03
C GLY A 155 14.92 -15.40 0.50
N SER A 156 13.96 -15.96 -0.24
CA SER A 156 13.91 -15.77 -1.70
C SER A 156 13.70 -14.30 -2.05
N ARG A 157 14.23 -13.88 -3.21
CA ARG A 157 14.21 -12.49 -3.66
C ARG A 157 13.43 -12.33 -4.93
N ALA A 158 12.90 -11.14 -5.15
CA ALA A 158 12.19 -10.81 -6.36
C ALA A 158 13.17 -10.46 -7.48
N ASP A 159 12.97 -11.04 -8.68
CA ASP A 159 13.85 -10.76 -9.83
C ASP A 159 13.83 -9.28 -10.23
N HIS A 160 12.69 -8.63 -10.07
CA HIS A 160 12.48 -7.21 -10.40
C HIS A 160 12.96 -6.25 -9.30
N GLU A 161 13.26 -6.76 -8.09
CA GLU A 161 13.73 -5.99 -6.96
C GLU A 161 14.70 -6.86 -6.12
N PRO A 162 15.96 -7.02 -6.55
CA PRO A 162 16.90 -8.00 -5.96
C PRO A 162 17.26 -7.75 -4.49
N ASP A 163 17.03 -6.52 -3.99
CA ASP A 163 17.26 -6.18 -2.58
C ASP A 163 16.04 -6.45 -1.68
N ALA A 164 14.91 -6.84 -2.27
CA ALA A 164 13.70 -7.18 -1.56
C ALA A 164 13.53 -8.69 -1.39
N GLU A 165 13.26 -9.11 -0.15
CA GLU A 165 12.80 -10.47 0.18
C GLU A 165 11.31 -10.62 -0.11
N ILE A 166 10.92 -11.81 -0.54
CA ILE A 166 9.51 -12.15 -0.78
C ILE A 166 8.91 -12.66 0.54
N TRP A 167 7.94 -11.92 1.06
CA TRP A 167 7.15 -12.30 2.22
C TRP A 167 5.78 -12.81 1.76
N ARG A 168 5.51 -14.09 1.98
CA ARG A 168 4.28 -14.77 1.53
C ARG A 168 3.22 -14.72 2.62
N HIS A 169 2.07 -14.13 2.29
CA HIS A 169 0.93 -14.10 3.20
C HIS A 169 0.18 -15.42 3.15
N LEU A 170 -0.19 -15.94 4.33
CA LEU A 170 -1.02 -17.12 4.42
C LEU A 170 -2.39 -16.87 3.79
N ALA A 171 -2.95 -17.89 3.15
CA ALA A 171 -4.28 -17.81 2.56
C ALA A 171 -5.33 -17.38 3.60
N VAL A 172 -6.23 -16.50 3.20
CA VAL A 172 -7.42 -16.15 3.99
C VAL A 172 -8.35 -17.37 3.97
N LYS A 173 -8.76 -17.83 5.16
CA LYS A 173 -9.69 -18.98 5.32
C LYS A 173 -11.12 -18.48 5.40
#